data_ca0e4ae0ede0410005dc5be82777c55d
#
_entry.id   ca0e4ae0ede0410005dc5be82777c55d
#
_cell.length_a   1.000
_cell.length_b   1.000
_cell.length_c   1.000
_cell.angle_alpha   90.00
_cell.angle_beta   90.00
_cell.angle_gamma   90.00
#
_symmetry.space_group_name_H-M   'P 1'
#
loop_
_entity.id
_entity.type
_entity.pdbx_description
1 polymer ?
#
loop_
_entity_poly.entity_id
_entity_poly.type
_entity_poly.pdbx_seq_one_letter_code
_entity_poly.pdbx_strand_id
1 'polypeptide(L)'
;EAVATRLRALPELKELEVKAWSERKPWSDMIRLIRPITVIFAAVIVLLTGLVVFNTMLMSVLERTGEIGVLRALGMNRVQTIRLFVTEAIGIALVGGLAGALLGGTGAMLLEIYGLNLGEGVNRLPATIPINATVHGRFELANLFYGMLLAFAMAIVGSLLPAIRATAVEPIEAIRQRR
;
A
#
# COMPACT_ATOMS: atom_id res chain seq x y z
N GLU A 1 -20.08 14.87 -17.29
CA GLU A 1 -20.62 16.24 -17.20
C GLU A 1 -20.78 16.88 -18.59
N ALA A 2 -19.75 16.92 -19.43
CA ALA A 2 -19.81 17.48 -20.80
C ALA A 2 -20.91 16.86 -21.68
N VAL A 3 -21.14 15.56 -21.58
CA VAL A 3 -22.21 14.86 -22.31
C VAL A 3 -23.60 15.23 -21.78
N ALA A 4 -23.77 15.31 -20.47
CA ALA A 4 -25.05 15.71 -19.88
C ALA A 4 -25.43 17.14 -20.24
N THR A 5 -24.46 18.05 -20.30
CA THR A 5 -24.67 19.43 -20.74
C THR A 5 -25.10 19.50 -22.22
N ARG A 6 -24.50 18.67 -23.08
CA ARG A 6 -24.88 18.59 -24.49
C ARG A 6 -26.26 17.99 -24.68
N LEU A 7 -26.63 16.96 -23.92
CA LEU A 7 -27.94 16.33 -23.97
C LEU A 7 -29.06 17.29 -23.49
N ARG A 8 -28.79 18.10 -22.48
CA ARG A 8 -29.74 19.14 -22.00
C ARG A 8 -30.01 20.22 -23.05
N ALA A 9 -29.08 20.43 -23.96
CA ALA A 9 -29.21 21.43 -25.03
C ALA A 9 -30.07 20.94 -26.22
N LEU A 10 -30.38 19.64 -26.29
CA LEU A 10 -31.20 19.09 -27.37
C LEU A 10 -32.70 19.38 -27.13
N PRO A 11 -33.40 19.99 -28.10
CA PRO A 11 -34.82 20.37 -27.92
C PRO A 11 -35.75 19.17 -27.73
N GLU A 12 -35.36 17.98 -28.25
CA GLU A 12 -36.11 16.74 -28.17
C GLU A 12 -36.13 16.13 -26.75
N LEU A 13 -35.19 16.52 -25.90
CA LEU A 13 -35.05 15.99 -24.55
C LEU A 13 -35.50 16.96 -23.46
N LYS A 14 -36.17 18.07 -23.83
CA LYS A 14 -36.65 19.08 -22.88
C LYS A 14 -37.68 18.57 -21.88
N GLU A 15 -38.41 17.51 -22.22
CA GLU A 15 -39.40 16.88 -21.32
C GLU A 15 -38.75 15.82 -20.41
N LEU A 16 -37.49 15.45 -20.67
CA LEU A 16 -36.77 14.46 -19.88
C LEU A 16 -35.77 15.13 -18.95
N GLU A 17 -35.82 14.80 -17.68
CA GLU A 17 -34.87 15.30 -16.67
C GLU A 17 -33.50 14.61 -16.85
N VAL A 18 -32.63 15.18 -17.66
CA VAL A 18 -31.27 14.68 -17.87
C VAL A 18 -30.40 15.05 -16.67
N LYS A 19 -30.17 14.11 -15.77
CA LYS A 19 -29.24 14.25 -14.65
C LYS A 19 -27.89 13.59 -14.94
N ALA A 20 -26.80 14.32 -14.74
CA ALA A 20 -25.49 13.70 -14.75
C ALA A 20 -25.40 12.68 -13.59
N TRP A 21 -24.57 11.65 -13.77
CA TRP A 21 -24.40 10.62 -12.76
C TRP A 21 -23.92 11.19 -11.41
N SER A 22 -23.07 12.21 -11.45
CA SER A 22 -22.57 12.96 -10.30
C SER A 22 -23.65 13.77 -9.56
N GLU A 23 -24.79 14.07 -10.22
CA GLU A 23 -25.93 14.80 -9.64
C GLU A 23 -26.96 13.89 -8.96
N ARG A 24 -26.84 12.56 -9.15
CA ARG A 24 -27.73 11.59 -8.51
C ARG A 24 -27.36 11.42 -7.03
N LYS A 25 -28.01 12.13 -6.15
CA LYS A 25 -28.06 11.80 -4.74
C LYS A 25 -28.91 10.51 -4.57
N PRO A 26 -28.48 9.51 -3.80
CA PRO A 26 -27.44 9.46 -2.77
C PRO A 26 -26.10 8.87 -3.23
N TRP A 27 -25.93 8.44 -4.48
CA TRP A 27 -24.76 7.70 -4.97
C TRP A 27 -23.48 8.52 -4.94
N SER A 28 -23.57 9.79 -5.35
CA SER A 28 -22.41 10.69 -5.31
C SER A 28 -21.92 10.92 -3.87
N ASP A 29 -22.83 10.99 -2.93
CA ASP A 29 -22.50 11.21 -1.51
C ASP A 29 -21.89 9.92 -0.90
N MET A 30 -22.40 8.75 -1.27
CA MET A 30 -21.84 7.47 -0.85
C MET A 30 -20.39 7.27 -1.36
N ILE A 31 -20.10 7.59 -2.61
CA ILE A 31 -18.74 7.52 -3.17
C ILE A 31 -17.81 8.51 -2.48
N ARG A 32 -18.30 9.72 -2.18
CA ARG A 32 -17.53 10.72 -1.43
C ARG A 32 -17.16 10.25 -0.02
N LEU A 33 -17.98 9.42 0.61
CA LEU A 33 -17.71 8.83 1.92
C LEU A 33 -16.79 7.62 1.84
N ILE A 34 -16.97 6.74 0.84
CA ILE A 34 -16.15 5.52 0.69
C ILE A 34 -14.69 5.86 0.40
N ARG A 35 -14.42 6.85 -0.46
CA ARG A 35 -13.06 7.22 -0.84
C ARG A 35 -12.14 7.58 0.33
N PRO A 36 -12.51 8.48 1.27
CA PRO A 36 -11.66 8.78 2.42
C PRO A 36 -11.49 7.58 3.35
N ILE A 37 -12.51 6.75 3.52
CA ILE A 37 -12.42 5.52 4.31
C ILE A 37 -11.37 4.59 3.72
N THR A 38 -11.39 4.36 2.41
CA THR A 38 -10.40 3.52 1.72
C THR A 38 -8.98 4.08 1.88
N VAL A 39 -8.81 5.40 1.78
CA VAL A 39 -7.50 6.05 1.99
C VAL A 39 -7.01 5.87 3.43
N ILE A 40 -7.89 6.00 4.42
CA ILE A 40 -7.55 5.79 5.84
C ILE A 40 -7.12 4.33 6.06
N PHE A 41 -7.86 3.35 5.54
CA PHE A 41 -7.48 1.93 5.63
C PHE A 41 -6.12 1.66 4.98
N ALA A 42 -5.90 2.19 3.79
CA ALA A 42 -4.61 2.08 3.10
C ALA A 42 -3.48 2.70 3.92
N ALA A 43 -3.69 3.89 4.50
CA ALA A 43 -2.70 4.56 5.34
C ALA A 43 -2.37 3.74 6.61
N VAL A 44 -3.36 3.13 7.25
CA VAL A 44 -3.15 2.25 8.41
C VAL A 44 -2.32 1.02 8.03
N ILE A 45 -2.63 0.36 6.90
CA ILE A 45 -1.88 -0.80 6.41
C ILE A 45 -0.43 -0.41 6.13
N VAL A 46 -0.19 0.72 5.47
CA VAL A 46 1.14 1.25 5.18
C VAL A 46 1.92 1.53 6.46
N LEU A 47 1.29 2.15 7.45
CA LEU A 47 1.90 2.43 8.75
C LEU A 47 2.27 1.15 9.50
N LEU A 48 1.37 0.16 9.55
CA LEU A 48 1.64 -1.14 10.17
C LEU A 48 2.79 -1.86 9.46
N THR A 49 2.82 -1.84 8.13
CA THR A 49 3.92 -2.42 7.33
C THR A 49 5.25 -1.75 7.68
N GLY A 50 5.28 -0.42 7.75
CA GLY A 50 6.47 0.32 8.16
C GLY A 50 6.96 -0.03 9.57
N LEU A 51 6.03 -0.23 10.50
CA LEU A 51 6.34 -0.64 11.88
C LEU A 51 6.95 -2.06 11.93
N VAL A 52 6.43 -2.99 11.14
CA VAL A 52 6.96 -4.36 11.03
C VAL A 52 8.39 -4.32 10.46
N VAL A 53 8.61 -3.59 9.37
CA VAL A 53 9.96 -3.43 8.79
C VAL A 53 10.93 -2.80 9.80
N PHE A 54 10.49 -1.75 10.49
CA PHE A 54 11.29 -1.10 11.52
C PHE A 54 11.69 -2.09 12.64
N ASN A 55 10.76 -2.85 13.18
CA ASN A 55 11.03 -3.82 14.26
C ASN A 55 11.97 -4.93 13.79
N THR A 56 11.77 -5.45 12.58
CA THR A 56 12.62 -6.50 11.99
C THR A 56 14.05 -6.01 11.81
N MET A 57 14.20 -4.79 11.26
CA MET A 57 15.51 -4.17 11.06
C MET A 57 16.19 -3.82 12.38
N LEU A 58 15.43 -3.35 13.37
CA LEU A 58 15.98 -3.05 14.70
C LEU A 58 16.54 -4.32 15.36
N MET A 59 15.80 -5.44 15.27
CA MET A 59 16.27 -6.73 15.80
C MET A 59 17.52 -7.21 15.06
N SER A 60 17.53 -7.16 13.73
CA SER A 60 18.71 -7.50 12.91
C SER A 60 19.96 -6.70 13.30
N VAL A 61 19.81 -5.39 13.55
CA VAL A 61 20.90 -4.53 14.01
C VAL A 61 21.41 -4.96 15.38
N LEU A 62 20.49 -5.25 16.34
CA LEU A 62 20.87 -5.63 17.70
C LEU A 62 21.59 -6.99 17.72
N GLU A 63 21.12 -7.96 16.94
CA GLU A 63 21.76 -9.30 16.82
C GLU A 63 23.15 -9.23 16.24
N ARG A 64 23.42 -8.32 15.29
CA ARG A 64 24.70 -8.18 14.57
C ARG A 64 25.57 -7.06 15.11
N THR A 65 25.27 -6.50 16.30
CA THR A 65 26.02 -5.38 16.89
C THR A 65 27.51 -5.65 16.99
N GLY A 66 27.90 -6.89 17.38
CA GLY A 66 29.32 -7.28 17.47
C GLY A 66 30.02 -7.32 16.11
N GLU A 67 29.35 -7.83 15.06
CA GLU A 67 29.89 -7.86 13.69
C GLU A 67 30.10 -6.45 13.15
N ILE A 68 29.13 -5.57 13.37
CA ILE A 68 29.20 -4.16 13.00
C ILE A 68 30.37 -3.48 13.70
N GLY A 69 30.58 -3.77 15.00
CA GLY A 69 31.69 -3.26 15.78
C GLY A 69 33.04 -3.65 15.18
N VAL A 70 33.23 -4.93 14.78
CA VAL A 70 34.44 -5.41 14.11
C VAL A 70 34.66 -4.74 12.77
N LEU A 71 33.61 -4.67 11.92
CA LEU A 71 33.69 -4.02 10.61
C LEU A 71 34.08 -2.53 10.74
N ARG A 72 33.57 -1.84 11.74
CA ARG A 72 33.93 -0.44 12.02
C ARG A 72 35.33 -0.30 12.55
N ALA A 73 35.83 -1.24 13.37
CA ALA A 73 37.22 -1.26 13.80
C ALA A 73 38.21 -1.49 12.64
N LEU A 74 37.76 -2.22 11.60
CA LEU A 74 38.51 -2.42 10.34
C LEU A 74 38.40 -1.23 9.36
N GLY A 75 37.71 -0.14 9.75
CA GLY A 75 37.64 1.11 8.98
C GLY A 75 36.34 1.34 8.23
N MET A 76 35.27 0.54 8.44
CA MET A 76 33.96 0.82 7.86
C MET A 76 33.41 2.14 8.39
N ASN A 77 33.04 3.05 7.49
CA ASN A 77 32.49 4.35 7.86
C ASN A 77 30.95 4.27 8.07
N ARG A 78 30.38 5.32 8.69
CA ARG A 78 28.95 5.39 9.00
C ARG A 78 28.05 5.22 7.77
N VAL A 79 28.43 5.82 6.64
CA VAL A 79 27.64 5.75 5.39
C VAL A 79 27.62 4.33 4.83
N GLN A 80 28.75 3.62 4.91
CA GLN A 80 28.85 2.22 4.48
C GLN A 80 27.97 1.31 5.36
N THR A 81 27.92 1.55 6.67
CA THR A 81 27.03 0.82 7.59
C THR A 81 25.56 1.06 7.23
N ILE A 82 25.17 2.31 7.00
CA ILE A 82 23.78 2.63 6.61
C ILE A 82 23.44 1.97 5.26
N ARG A 83 24.32 2.06 4.27
CA ARG A 83 24.12 1.41 2.96
C ARG A 83 23.90 -0.10 3.09
N LEU A 84 24.65 -0.77 3.95
CA LEU A 84 24.52 -2.20 4.19
C LEU A 84 23.08 -2.55 4.61
N PHE A 85 22.53 -1.88 5.62
CA PHE A 85 21.18 -2.15 6.10
C PHE A 85 20.09 -1.71 5.12
N VAL A 86 20.29 -0.59 4.43
CA VAL A 86 19.32 -0.15 3.41
C VAL A 86 19.29 -1.11 2.22
N THR A 87 20.43 -1.63 1.75
CA THR A 87 20.45 -2.63 0.67
C THR A 87 19.82 -3.95 1.11
N GLU A 88 20.00 -4.38 2.35
CA GLU A 88 19.32 -5.55 2.91
C GLU A 88 17.79 -5.34 2.93
N ALA A 89 17.32 -4.18 3.39
CA ALA A 89 15.90 -3.83 3.38
C ALA A 89 15.30 -3.78 1.97
N ILE A 90 16.03 -3.23 0.99
CA ILE A 90 15.62 -3.23 -0.42
C ILE A 90 15.53 -4.67 -0.95
N GLY A 91 16.47 -5.55 -0.61
CA GLY A 91 16.43 -6.96 -0.98
C GLY A 91 15.16 -7.66 -0.46
N ILE A 92 14.82 -7.45 0.82
CA ILE A 92 13.58 -7.98 1.43
C ILE A 92 12.35 -7.39 0.73
N ALA A 93 12.34 -6.09 0.48
CA ALA A 93 11.23 -5.42 -0.22
C ALA A 93 11.06 -5.92 -1.65
N LEU A 94 12.14 -6.27 -2.35
CA LEU A 94 12.07 -6.84 -3.69
C LEU A 94 11.38 -8.21 -3.66
N VAL A 95 11.82 -9.10 -2.80
CA VAL A 95 11.24 -10.46 -2.69
C VAL A 95 9.79 -10.38 -2.20
N GLY A 96 9.54 -9.65 -1.12
CA GLY A 96 8.19 -9.47 -0.58
C GLY A 96 7.26 -8.72 -1.54
N GLY A 97 7.77 -7.70 -2.23
CA GLY A 97 7.02 -6.94 -3.23
C GLY A 97 6.63 -7.79 -4.43
N LEU A 98 7.54 -8.62 -4.95
CA LEU A 98 7.23 -9.55 -6.04
C LEU A 98 6.21 -10.62 -5.60
N ALA A 99 6.39 -11.21 -4.43
CA ALA A 99 5.43 -12.17 -3.90
C ALA A 99 4.04 -11.52 -3.68
N GLY A 100 4.01 -10.32 -3.10
CA GLY A 100 2.78 -9.54 -2.92
C GLY A 100 2.11 -9.15 -4.24
N ALA A 101 2.88 -8.78 -5.26
CA ALA A 101 2.37 -8.47 -6.59
C ALA A 101 1.78 -9.72 -7.28
N LEU A 102 2.42 -10.87 -7.14
CA LEU A 102 1.90 -12.13 -7.67
C LEU A 102 0.60 -12.53 -6.98
N LEU A 103 0.58 -12.57 -5.66
CA LEU A 103 -0.62 -12.98 -4.89
C LEU A 103 -1.75 -11.95 -5.03
N GLY A 104 -1.45 -10.67 -4.86
CA GLY A 104 -2.43 -9.60 -4.99
C GLY A 104 -2.93 -9.42 -6.43
N GLY A 105 -2.02 -9.53 -7.40
CA GLY A 105 -2.37 -9.44 -8.82
C GLY A 105 -3.25 -10.59 -9.29
N THR A 106 -2.90 -11.83 -8.92
CA THR A 106 -3.74 -13.01 -9.22
C THR A 106 -5.09 -12.92 -8.54
N GLY A 107 -5.13 -12.49 -7.26
CA GLY A 107 -6.40 -12.28 -6.54
C GLY A 107 -7.28 -11.23 -7.20
N ALA A 108 -6.70 -10.09 -7.61
CA ALA A 108 -7.43 -9.03 -8.31
C ALA A 108 -7.95 -9.49 -9.68
N MET A 109 -7.15 -10.26 -10.44
CA MET A 109 -7.54 -10.82 -11.72
C MET A 109 -8.68 -11.84 -11.58
N LEU A 110 -8.62 -12.69 -10.56
CA LEU A 110 -9.71 -13.63 -10.26
C LEU A 110 -11.00 -12.89 -9.90
N LEU A 111 -10.92 -11.81 -9.12
CA LEU A 111 -12.07 -10.96 -8.79
C LEU A 111 -12.63 -10.23 -10.01
N GLU A 112 -11.81 -9.91 -11.01
CA GLU A 112 -12.27 -9.32 -12.26
C GLU A 112 -13.02 -10.34 -13.12
N ILE A 113 -12.51 -11.58 -13.21
CA ILE A 113 -13.08 -12.64 -14.06
C ILE A 113 -14.35 -13.24 -13.45
N TYR A 114 -14.30 -13.62 -12.18
CA TYR A 114 -15.40 -14.35 -11.54
C TYR A 114 -16.37 -13.42 -10.80
N GLY A 115 -15.94 -12.21 -10.43
CA GLY A 115 -16.71 -11.33 -9.56
C GLY A 115 -16.86 -11.86 -8.14
N LEU A 116 -17.26 -11.01 -7.23
CA LEU A 116 -17.66 -11.37 -5.88
C LEU A 116 -19.18 -11.39 -5.81
N ASN A 117 -19.78 -12.55 -5.60
CA ASN A 117 -21.21 -12.66 -5.40
C ASN A 117 -21.54 -12.27 -3.95
N LEU A 118 -22.25 -11.15 -3.77
CA LEU A 118 -22.65 -10.63 -2.45
C LEU A 118 -23.88 -11.36 -1.87
N GLY A 119 -24.37 -12.38 -2.56
CA GLY A 119 -25.44 -13.25 -2.11
C GLY A 119 -26.84 -12.63 -2.13
N GLU A 120 -27.81 -13.39 -1.60
CA GLU A 120 -29.22 -13.00 -1.58
C GLU A 120 -29.53 -11.75 -0.72
N GLY A 121 -28.61 -11.36 0.17
CA GLY A 121 -28.75 -10.16 1.00
C GLY A 121 -28.93 -8.88 0.19
N VAL A 122 -28.28 -8.80 -0.98
CA VAL A 122 -28.37 -7.64 -1.89
C VAL A 122 -29.71 -7.65 -2.65
N ASN A 123 -30.25 -8.82 -2.97
CA ASN A 123 -31.52 -8.95 -3.67
C ASN A 123 -32.74 -8.53 -2.78
N ARG A 124 -32.52 -8.40 -1.47
CA ARG A 124 -33.55 -7.91 -0.51
C ARG A 124 -33.55 -6.39 -0.34
N LEU A 125 -32.56 -5.71 -0.93
CA LEU A 125 -32.51 -4.24 -0.91
C LEU A 125 -33.64 -3.69 -1.80
N PRO A 126 -34.25 -2.53 -1.43
CA PRO A 126 -35.28 -1.91 -2.25
C PRO A 126 -34.80 -1.74 -3.69
N ALA A 127 -35.66 -2.00 -4.67
CA ALA A 127 -35.37 -1.90 -6.10
C ALA A 127 -34.85 -0.51 -6.57
N THR A 128 -34.91 0.49 -5.69
CA THR A 128 -34.36 1.82 -5.86
C THR A 128 -32.81 1.81 -5.90
N ILE A 129 -32.17 0.71 -5.46
CA ILE A 129 -30.70 0.59 -5.42
C ILE A 129 -30.30 -0.45 -6.47
N PRO A 130 -29.90 -0.05 -7.69
CA PRO A 130 -29.46 -0.97 -8.73
C PRO A 130 -28.03 -1.48 -8.42
N ILE A 131 -27.89 -2.33 -7.41
CA ILE A 131 -26.65 -3.04 -7.13
C ILE A 131 -26.78 -4.42 -7.77
N ASN A 132 -25.88 -4.72 -8.71
CA ASN A 132 -25.73 -6.09 -9.17
C ASN A 132 -25.25 -6.96 -8.00
N ALA A 133 -25.82 -8.14 -7.84
CA ALA A 133 -25.40 -9.09 -6.81
C ALA A 133 -23.94 -9.53 -6.96
N THR A 134 -23.33 -9.32 -8.14
CA THR A 134 -21.94 -9.59 -8.43
C THR A 134 -21.16 -8.28 -8.61
N VAL A 135 -20.14 -8.08 -7.77
CA VAL A 135 -19.20 -6.96 -7.89
C VAL A 135 -17.91 -7.51 -8.51
N HIS A 136 -17.49 -6.91 -9.60
CA HIS A 136 -16.25 -7.25 -10.28
C HIS A 136 -15.15 -6.29 -9.83
N GLY A 137 -13.99 -6.84 -9.52
CA GLY A 137 -12.77 -6.06 -9.34
C GLY A 137 -12.30 -5.49 -10.67
N ARG A 138 -11.45 -4.48 -10.64
CA ARG A 138 -10.75 -3.99 -11.82
C ARG A 138 -9.26 -4.18 -11.63
N PHE A 139 -8.67 -5.04 -12.44
CA PHE A 139 -7.23 -5.24 -12.46
C PHE A 139 -6.56 -4.13 -13.27
N GLU A 140 -5.67 -3.40 -12.67
CA GLU A 140 -4.84 -2.39 -13.34
C GLU A 140 -3.37 -2.63 -12.99
N LEU A 141 -2.55 -2.87 -14.01
CA LEU A 141 -1.11 -3.08 -13.84
C LEU A 141 -0.42 -1.91 -13.13
N ALA A 142 -0.93 -0.70 -13.34
CA ALA A 142 -0.46 0.50 -12.67
C ALA A 142 -0.54 0.40 -11.13
N ASN A 143 -1.59 -0.24 -10.61
CA ASN A 143 -1.77 -0.41 -9.16
C ASN A 143 -0.70 -1.34 -8.57
N LEU A 144 -0.26 -2.37 -9.30
CA LEU A 144 0.85 -3.24 -8.90
C LEU A 144 2.16 -2.46 -8.84
N PHE A 145 2.41 -1.62 -9.84
CA PHE A 145 3.60 -0.78 -9.89
C PHE A 145 3.63 0.22 -8.72
N TYR A 146 2.52 0.89 -8.45
CA TYR A 146 2.42 1.81 -7.30
C TYR A 146 2.56 1.08 -5.97
N GLY A 147 1.98 -0.11 -5.82
CA GLY A 147 2.14 -0.94 -4.63
C GLY A 147 3.59 -1.33 -4.40
N MET A 148 4.31 -1.72 -5.45
CA MET A 148 5.73 -2.07 -5.40
C MET A 148 6.60 -0.86 -5.05
N LEU A 149 6.34 0.30 -5.67
CA LEU A 149 7.04 1.55 -5.36
C LEU A 149 6.83 1.95 -3.90
N LEU A 150 5.61 1.81 -3.39
CA LEU A 150 5.28 2.08 -1.99
C LEU A 150 6.02 1.12 -1.04
N ALA A 151 6.09 -0.18 -1.38
CA ALA A 151 6.84 -1.17 -0.60
C ALA A 151 8.33 -0.80 -0.49
N PHE A 152 8.96 -0.39 -1.60
CA PHE A 152 10.34 0.11 -1.59
C PHE A 152 10.52 1.36 -0.74
N ALA A 153 9.63 2.33 -0.89
CA ALA A 153 9.66 3.55 -0.09
C ALA A 153 9.57 3.25 1.41
N MET A 154 8.66 2.36 1.80
CA MET A 154 8.48 1.95 3.19
C MET A 154 9.67 1.16 3.73
N ALA A 155 10.29 0.30 2.92
CA ALA A 155 11.51 -0.43 3.31
C ALA A 155 12.67 0.54 3.59
N ILE A 156 12.87 1.52 2.72
CA ILE A 156 13.92 2.54 2.90
C ILE A 156 13.65 3.36 4.17
N VAL A 157 12.45 3.92 4.32
CA VAL A 157 12.08 4.75 5.46
C VAL A 157 12.15 3.95 6.77
N GLY A 158 11.58 2.73 6.79
CA GLY A 158 11.56 1.87 7.95
C GLY A 158 12.94 1.39 8.40
N SER A 159 13.87 1.17 7.46
CA SER A 159 15.24 0.74 7.75
C SER A 159 16.17 1.88 8.14
N LEU A 160 15.87 3.12 7.75
CA LEU A 160 16.79 4.25 7.92
C LEU A 160 17.10 4.54 9.39
N LEU A 161 16.08 4.57 10.24
CA LEU A 161 16.26 4.86 11.68
C LEU A 161 17.06 3.78 12.43
N PRO A 162 16.76 2.47 12.28
CA PRO A 162 17.60 1.40 12.81
C PRO A 162 19.03 1.44 12.27
N ALA A 163 19.22 1.69 10.98
CA ALA A 163 20.52 1.79 10.35
C ALA A 163 21.36 2.95 10.92
N ILE A 164 20.74 4.10 11.19
CA ILE A 164 21.41 5.23 11.85
C ILE A 164 21.80 4.84 13.28
N ARG A 165 20.93 4.17 14.02
CA ARG A 165 21.24 3.70 15.40
C ARG A 165 22.41 2.70 15.40
N ALA A 166 22.51 1.83 14.39
CA ALA A 166 23.64 0.92 14.24
C ALA A 166 24.99 1.67 14.13
N THR A 167 25.00 2.89 13.61
CA THR A 167 26.22 3.71 13.52
C THR A 167 26.62 4.37 14.84
N ALA A 168 25.75 4.42 15.83
CA ALA A 168 26.03 5.01 17.14
C ALA A 168 26.75 4.03 18.10
N VAL A 169 26.81 2.74 17.78
CA VAL A 169 27.46 1.73 18.61
C VAL A 169 28.98 1.97 18.62
N GLU A 170 29.53 2.17 19.80
CA GLU A 170 30.98 2.32 19.97
C GLU A 170 31.68 0.96 19.79
N PRO A 171 32.75 0.87 18.97
CA PRO A 171 33.43 -0.40 18.68
C PRO A 171 33.94 -1.12 19.94
N ILE A 172 34.32 -0.37 20.95
CA ILE A 172 34.88 -0.90 22.21
C ILE A 172 33.81 -1.58 23.05
N GLU A 173 32.58 -1.01 23.13
CA GLU A 173 31.47 -1.60 23.88
C GLU A 173 30.91 -2.84 23.17
N ALA A 174 30.86 -2.84 21.84
CA ALA A 174 30.38 -3.96 21.04
C ALA A 174 31.22 -5.24 21.24
N ILE A 175 32.52 -5.11 21.45
CA ILE A 175 33.43 -6.25 21.70
C ILE A 175 33.34 -6.72 23.14
N ARG A 176 33.06 -5.83 24.08
CA ARG A 176 32.97 -6.15 25.53
C ARG A 176 31.69 -6.90 25.92
N GLN A 177 30.58 -6.69 25.22
CA GLN A 177 29.30 -7.36 25.50
C GLN A 177 29.30 -8.86 25.09
N ARG A 178 30.34 -9.35 24.43
CA ARG A 178 30.45 -10.75 24.01
C ARG A 178 31.13 -11.69 25.05
N ARG A 179 31.38 -11.20 26.23
CA ARG A 179 31.82 -11.95 27.42
C ARG A 179 30.69 -12.06 28.43
#